data_3f6e1bb2ff599b27154d7c598ee8c0d5
#
_entry.id   3f6e1bb2ff599b27154d7c598ee8c0d5
#
_cell.length_a   1.000
_cell.length_b   1.000
_cell.length_c   1.000
_cell.angle_alpha   90.00
_cell.angle_beta   90.00
_cell.angle_gamma   90.00
#
_symmetry.space_group_name_H-M   'P 1'
#
loop_
_entity.id
_entity.type
_entity.pdbx_description
1 polymer ?
#
loop_
_entity_poly.entity_id
_entity_poly.type
_entity_poly.pdbx_seq_one_letter_code
_entity_poly.pdbx_strand_id
1 'polypeptide(L)'
;MKKEIEEFKNSEIVYFAPSVSEREGIRMIGLYVLSEEDVLSGMKFDDSVVKGAWPIEFWHQSQGPRYRYLPRDQYYEIPMRCLVSKEFLNLFAAGRCISVSSRALASTRVTGTCLALGEASAKIAFSYLNR
;
A
#
# COMPACT_ATOMS: atom_id res chain seq x y z
N MET A 1 -4.46 -20.14 21.43
CA MET A 1 -3.31 -19.29 21.84
C MET A 1 -3.11 -19.27 23.34
N LYS A 2 -4.11 -18.89 24.17
CA LYS A 2 -3.93 -18.77 25.63
C LYS A 2 -3.47 -20.07 26.32
N LYS A 3 -3.80 -21.24 25.79
CA LYS A 3 -3.42 -22.55 26.32
C LYS A 3 -2.14 -23.14 25.69
N GLU A 4 -1.62 -22.53 24.63
CA GLU A 4 -0.54 -23.09 23.81
C GLU A 4 0.75 -22.30 23.95
N ILE A 5 0.67 -21.06 24.46
CA ILE A 5 1.81 -20.17 24.63
C ILE A 5 1.88 -19.76 26.09
N GLU A 6 2.93 -20.20 26.81
CA GLU A 6 3.08 -20.00 28.27
C GLU A 6 3.03 -18.52 28.67
N GLU A 7 3.60 -17.63 27.84
CA GLU A 7 3.61 -16.17 28.05
C GLU A 7 2.20 -15.57 28.08
N PHE A 8 1.23 -16.21 27.44
CA PHE A 8 -0.18 -15.77 27.42
C PHE A 8 -1.08 -16.46 28.43
N LYS A 9 -0.55 -17.32 29.28
CA LYS A 9 -1.33 -18.11 30.26
C LYS A 9 -2.19 -17.24 31.18
N ASN A 10 -1.65 -16.11 31.65
CA ASN A 10 -2.31 -15.15 32.55
C ASN A 10 -2.84 -13.92 31.83
N SER A 11 -2.85 -13.89 30.49
CA SER A 11 -3.34 -12.74 29.73
C SER A 11 -4.87 -12.66 29.79
N GLU A 12 -5.39 -11.43 29.80
CA GLU A 12 -6.81 -11.13 29.64
C GLU A 12 -7.07 -10.29 28.40
N ILE A 13 -8.21 -10.53 27.76
CA ILE A 13 -8.66 -9.68 26.66
C ILE A 13 -9.33 -8.47 27.26
N VAL A 14 -8.66 -7.30 27.18
CA VAL A 14 -9.17 -6.05 27.73
C VAL A 14 -10.08 -5.28 26.77
N TYR A 15 -10.00 -5.57 25.47
CA TYR A 15 -10.79 -4.91 24.44
C TYR A 15 -10.91 -5.75 23.17
N PHE A 16 -12.11 -5.75 22.59
CA PHE A 16 -12.39 -6.22 21.24
C PHE A 16 -12.78 -5.05 20.36
N ALA A 17 -12.17 -4.93 19.19
CA ALA A 17 -12.63 -3.97 18.21
C ALA A 17 -14.08 -4.29 17.79
N PRO A 18 -14.97 -3.28 17.68
CA PRO A 18 -16.38 -3.50 17.36
C PRO A 18 -16.61 -4.02 15.93
N SER A 19 -15.62 -3.86 15.07
CA SER A 19 -15.66 -4.35 13.68
C SER A 19 -14.28 -4.78 13.19
N VAL A 20 -14.26 -5.64 12.18
CA VAL A 20 -13.03 -6.02 11.48
C VAL A 20 -12.62 -4.88 10.57
N SER A 21 -11.35 -4.47 10.65
CA SER A 21 -10.80 -3.45 9.75
C SER A 21 -10.66 -3.99 8.33
N GLU A 22 -11.19 -3.27 7.36
CA GLU A 22 -10.99 -3.55 5.95
C GLU A 22 -9.57 -3.12 5.52
N ARG A 23 -8.92 -3.97 4.73
CA ARG A 23 -7.59 -3.68 4.17
C ARG A 23 -7.66 -2.96 2.84
N GLU A 24 -8.80 -2.96 2.20
CA GLU A 24 -9.07 -2.32 0.92
C GLU A 24 -10.31 -1.45 1.05
N GLY A 25 -10.23 -0.23 0.58
CA GLY A 25 -11.31 0.75 0.62
C GLY A 25 -11.31 1.60 -0.65
N ILE A 26 -11.92 2.78 -0.56
CA ILE A 26 -11.96 3.76 -1.65
C ILE A 26 -10.54 4.23 -1.96
N ARG A 27 -10.22 4.31 -3.24
CA ARG A 27 -8.95 4.83 -3.78
C ARG A 27 -9.21 6.06 -4.63
N MET A 28 -8.30 7.00 -4.57
CA MET A 28 -8.30 8.15 -5.47
C MET A 28 -7.99 7.69 -6.90
N ILE A 29 -8.59 8.32 -7.89
CA ILE A 29 -8.17 8.20 -9.28
C ILE A 29 -7.11 9.27 -9.52
N GLY A 30 -5.86 8.82 -9.68
CA GLY A 30 -4.72 9.66 -9.97
C GLY A 30 -4.46 9.84 -11.47
N LEU A 31 -3.41 10.58 -11.78
CA LEU A 31 -2.92 10.75 -13.15
C LEU A 31 -2.40 9.44 -13.76
N TYR A 32 -2.05 8.47 -12.91
CA TYR A 32 -1.67 7.10 -13.28
C TYR A 32 -2.30 6.11 -12.30
N VAL A 33 -2.65 4.93 -12.78
CA VAL A 33 -3.13 3.81 -11.94
C VAL A 33 -2.09 2.71 -11.96
N LEU A 34 -1.37 2.51 -10.86
CA LEU A 34 -0.38 1.43 -10.77
C LEU A 34 -1.06 0.07 -10.92
N SER A 35 -0.63 -0.73 -11.86
CA SER A 35 -1.20 -2.03 -12.19
C SER A 35 -0.51 -3.19 -11.46
N GLU A 36 -1.12 -4.37 -11.52
CA GLU A 36 -0.50 -5.62 -11.07
C GLU A 36 0.76 -5.94 -11.88
N GLU A 37 0.72 -5.68 -13.17
CA GLU A 37 1.82 -5.91 -14.12
C GLU A 37 3.02 -5.02 -13.79
N ASP A 38 2.80 -3.75 -13.44
CA ASP A 38 3.86 -2.83 -13.02
C ASP A 38 4.60 -3.37 -11.78
N VAL A 39 3.84 -3.87 -10.81
CA VAL A 39 4.40 -4.46 -9.60
C VAL A 39 5.22 -5.71 -9.93
N LEU A 40 4.65 -6.65 -10.67
CA LEU A 40 5.29 -7.95 -10.94
C LEU A 40 6.47 -7.88 -11.90
N SER A 41 6.47 -6.91 -12.83
CA SER A 41 7.60 -6.66 -13.74
C SER A 41 8.74 -5.86 -13.10
N GLY A 42 8.51 -5.30 -11.89
CA GLY A 42 9.47 -4.39 -11.27
C GLY A 42 9.62 -3.08 -12.03
N MET A 43 8.51 -2.54 -12.57
CA MET A 43 8.48 -1.34 -13.41
C MET A 43 9.20 -0.16 -12.75
N LYS A 44 9.92 0.63 -13.55
CA LYS A 44 10.62 1.86 -13.18
C LYS A 44 9.95 3.06 -13.86
N PHE A 45 9.94 4.20 -13.19
CA PHE A 45 9.30 5.41 -13.69
C PHE A 45 10.23 6.61 -13.52
N ASP A 46 10.24 7.53 -14.51
CA ASP A 46 11.04 8.75 -14.45
C ASP A 46 10.60 9.70 -13.32
N ASP A 47 9.31 9.64 -12.94
CA ASP A 47 8.70 10.38 -11.84
C ASP A 47 8.53 9.55 -10.56
N SER A 48 9.41 8.56 -10.34
CA SER A 48 9.39 7.69 -9.18
C SER A 48 9.57 8.45 -7.87
N VAL A 49 8.73 8.19 -6.88
CA VAL A 49 8.81 8.80 -5.55
C VAL A 49 8.96 7.79 -4.41
N VAL A 50 8.57 6.53 -4.63
CA VAL A 50 8.69 5.46 -3.63
C VAL A 50 9.07 4.15 -4.31
N LYS A 51 9.88 3.34 -3.63
CA LYS A 51 10.23 1.96 -4.04
C LYS A 51 9.41 0.97 -3.21
N GLY A 52 8.87 -0.06 -3.86
CA GLY A 52 8.17 -1.17 -3.24
C GLY A 52 8.80 -2.51 -3.62
N ALA A 53 8.92 -3.42 -2.66
CA ALA A 53 9.46 -4.76 -2.88
C ALA A 53 8.61 -5.87 -2.25
N TRP A 54 7.49 -5.50 -1.62
CA TRP A 54 6.60 -6.48 -1.00
C TRP A 54 5.87 -7.29 -2.07
N PRO A 55 5.69 -8.63 -1.89
CA PRO A 55 4.90 -9.43 -2.82
C PRO A 55 3.43 -9.02 -2.82
N ILE A 56 2.71 -9.38 -3.87
CA ILE A 56 1.27 -9.22 -3.91
C ILE A 56 0.64 -10.31 -3.03
N GLU A 57 -0.03 -9.90 -1.94
CA GLU A 57 -0.61 -10.81 -0.95
C GLU A 57 -2.13 -10.89 -1.11
N PHE A 58 -2.64 -12.09 -1.40
CA PHE A 58 -4.07 -12.38 -1.45
C PHE A 58 -4.48 -13.28 -0.31
N TRP A 59 -5.67 -13.04 0.21
CA TRP A 59 -6.33 -13.94 1.15
C TRP A 59 -7.41 -14.74 0.45
N HIS A 60 -7.25 -16.06 0.44
CA HIS A 60 -8.30 -16.97 -0.03
C HIS A 60 -9.03 -17.52 1.18
N GLN A 61 -10.38 -17.47 1.18
CA GLN A 61 -11.21 -17.81 2.34
C GLN A 61 -10.93 -19.22 2.92
N SER A 62 -10.60 -20.20 2.07
CA SER A 62 -10.37 -21.59 2.49
C SER A 62 -8.91 -22.03 2.54
N GLN A 63 -7.97 -21.26 1.96
CA GLN A 63 -6.57 -21.67 1.78
C GLN A 63 -5.56 -20.73 2.43
N GLY A 64 -6.02 -19.66 3.10
CA GLY A 64 -5.15 -18.67 3.73
C GLY A 64 -4.43 -17.75 2.71
N PRO A 65 -3.32 -17.12 3.13
CA PRO A 65 -2.61 -16.16 2.30
C PRO A 65 -1.88 -16.83 1.13
N ARG A 66 -1.96 -16.21 -0.04
CA ARG A 66 -1.20 -16.56 -1.24
C ARG A 66 -0.39 -15.37 -1.69
N TYR A 67 0.83 -15.61 -2.17
CA TYR A 67 1.77 -14.58 -2.57
C TYR A 67 2.15 -14.74 -4.04
N ARG A 68 2.22 -13.62 -4.75
CA ARG A 68 2.90 -13.50 -6.05
C ARG A 68 4.11 -12.62 -5.86
N TYR A 69 5.28 -13.21 -6.06
CA TYR A 69 6.55 -12.54 -5.82
C TYR A 69 7.02 -11.81 -7.07
N LEU A 70 7.72 -10.69 -6.85
CA LEU A 70 8.58 -10.09 -7.87
C LEU A 70 9.72 -11.04 -8.21
N PRO A 71 10.39 -10.86 -9.36
CA PRO A 71 11.66 -11.52 -9.62
C PRO A 71 12.66 -11.25 -8.48
N ARG A 72 13.54 -12.21 -8.23
CA ARG A 72 14.51 -12.13 -7.14
C ARG A 72 15.35 -10.86 -7.24
N ASP A 73 15.59 -10.21 -6.10
CA ASP A 73 16.36 -8.98 -5.95
C ASP A 73 15.84 -7.77 -6.75
N GLN A 74 14.54 -7.82 -7.14
CA GLN A 74 13.87 -6.72 -7.83
C GLN A 74 12.96 -5.93 -6.90
N TYR A 75 12.70 -4.69 -7.30
CA TYR A 75 11.70 -3.80 -6.71
C TYR A 75 10.95 -3.08 -7.84
N TYR A 76 9.74 -2.69 -7.56
CA TYR A 76 8.97 -1.77 -8.44
C TYR A 76 9.02 -0.36 -7.88
N GLU A 77 8.65 0.61 -8.70
CA GLU A 77 8.56 2.00 -8.30
C GLU A 77 7.11 2.47 -8.34
N ILE A 78 6.81 3.46 -7.51
CA ILE A 78 5.51 4.12 -7.47
C ILE A 78 5.73 5.54 -7.98
N PRO A 79 5.13 5.92 -9.13
CA PRO A 79 5.30 7.24 -9.70
C PRO A 79 4.49 8.29 -8.93
N MET A 80 4.95 9.54 -8.94
CA MET A 80 4.25 10.70 -8.37
C MET A 80 2.79 10.78 -8.83
N ARG A 81 2.53 10.46 -10.08
CA ARG A 81 1.20 10.47 -10.72
C ARG A 81 0.18 9.55 -10.03
N CYS A 82 0.60 8.57 -9.23
CA CYS A 82 -0.30 7.76 -8.41
C CYS A 82 -0.79 8.50 -7.15
N LEU A 83 -0.08 9.55 -6.72
CA LEU A 83 -0.37 10.33 -5.52
C LEU A 83 -1.12 11.62 -5.81
N VAL A 84 -1.19 12.05 -7.07
CA VAL A 84 -1.83 13.29 -7.51
C VAL A 84 -3.18 12.98 -8.13
N SER A 85 -4.24 13.67 -7.68
CA SER A 85 -5.58 13.50 -8.24
C SER A 85 -5.65 13.89 -9.71
N LYS A 86 -6.40 13.11 -10.48
CA LYS A 86 -6.69 13.44 -11.89
C LYS A 86 -7.67 14.62 -12.03
N GLU A 87 -8.58 14.78 -11.06
CA GLU A 87 -9.66 15.76 -11.14
C GLU A 87 -9.35 17.06 -10.37
N PHE A 88 -8.62 16.95 -9.25
CA PHE A 88 -8.36 18.08 -8.36
C PHE A 88 -6.88 18.38 -8.28
N LEU A 89 -6.47 19.57 -8.71
CA LEU A 89 -5.07 19.98 -8.77
C LEU A 89 -4.37 20.08 -7.39
N ASN A 90 -5.13 20.21 -6.32
CA ASN A 90 -4.65 20.40 -4.95
C ASN A 90 -4.99 19.23 -4.03
N LEU A 91 -5.37 18.06 -4.59
CA LEU A 91 -5.66 16.84 -3.83
C LEU A 91 -4.57 15.81 -4.05
N PHE A 92 -3.96 15.40 -2.95
CA PHE A 92 -2.92 14.38 -2.92
C PHE A 92 -3.32 13.23 -2.01
N ALA A 93 -2.88 12.02 -2.32
CA ALA A 93 -3.18 10.83 -1.55
C ALA A 93 -1.90 10.11 -1.12
N ALA A 94 -1.97 9.40 0.02
CA ALA A 94 -0.91 8.54 0.51
C ALA A 94 -1.48 7.26 1.12
N GLY A 95 -0.64 6.22 1.28
CA GLY A 95 -1.05 4.97 1.90
C GLY A 95 -2.04 4.17 1.06
N ARG A 96 -3.11 3.67 1.67
CA ARG A 96 -4.06 2.74 1.02
C ARG A 96 -5.02 3.38 0.01
N CYS A 97 -5.09 4.71 -0.04
CA CYS A 97 -6.01 5.43 -0.92
C CYS A 97 -5.35 6.02 -2.18
N ILE A 98 -4.08 5.73 -2.44
CA ILE A 98 -3.41 6.12 -3.68
C ILE A 98 -4.03 5.44 -4.92
N SER A 99 -3.70 5.95 -6.10
CA SER A 99 -4.21 5.44 -7.38
C SER A 99 -3.51 4.15 -7.80
N VAL A 100 -4.09 3.02 -7.40
CA VAL A 100 -3.60 1.67 -7.71
C VAL A 100 -4.75 0.72 -8.01
N SER A 101 -4.51 -0.34 -8.78
CA SER A 101 -5.45 -1.44 -8.92
C SER A 101 -5.60 -2.22 -7.61
N SER A 102 -6.69 -2.96 -7.42
CA SER A 102 -6.89 -3.81 -6.25
C SER A 102 -5.72 -4.78 -6.03
N ARG A 103 -5.20 -5.35 -7.12
CA ARG A 103 -4.08 -6.29 -7.08
C ARG A 103 -2.76 -5.62 -6.68
N ALA A 104 -2.45 -4.45 -7.23
CA ALA A 104 -1.26 -3.69 -6.84
C ALA A 104 -1.36 -3.19 -5.39
N LEU A 105 -2.56 -2.80 -4.91
CA LEU A 105 -2.79 -2.42 -3.52
C LEU A 105 -2.36 -3.52 -2.54
N ALA A 106 -2.54 -4.77 -2.89
CA ALA A 106 -2.15 -5.91 -2.06
C ALA A 106 -0.64 -5.97 -1.77
N SER A 107 0.19 -5.27 -2.56
CA SER A 107 1.63 -5.06 -2.33
C SER A 107 1.91 -3.70 -1.67
N THR A 108 1.28 -2.62 -2.14
CA THR A 108 1.63 -1.24 -1.72
C THR A 108 1.12 -0.88 -0.32
N ARG A 109 0.14 -1.58 0.23
CA ARG A 109 -0.53 -1.26 1.51
C ARG A 109 0.25 -1.62 2.78
N VAL A 110 1.47 -2.15 2.67
CA VAL A 110 2.29 -2.47 3.83
C VAL A 110 2.81 -1.21 4.51
N THR A 111 3.00 -1.27 5.83
CA THR A 111 3.30 -0.11 6.66
C THR A 111 4.49 0.69 6.15
N GLY A 112 5.61 0.03 5.81
CA GLY A 112 6.81 0.71 5.31
C GLY A 112 6.56 1.51 4.04
N THR A 113 5.87 0.92 3.06
CA THR A 113 5.49 1.63 1.82
C THR A 113 4.52 2.77 2.11
N CYS A 114 3.54 2.58 3.00
CA CYS A 114 2.58 3.62 3.37
C CYS A 114 3.26 4.83 4.05
N LEU A 115 4.26 4.61 4.90
CA LEU A 115 5.04 5.68 5.52
C LEU A 115 5.83 6.47 4.47
N ALA A 116 6.53 5.79 3.56
CA ALA A 116 7.25 6.42 2.46
C ALA A 116 6.32 7.22 1.53
N LEU A 117 5.11 6.71 1.25
CA LEU A 117 4.08 7.43 0.49
C LEU A 117 3.60 8.70 1.19
N GLY A 118 3.48 8.67 2.54
CA GLY A 118 3.14 9.85 3.34
C GLY A 118 4.18 10.95 3.20
N GLU A 119 5.46 10.61 3.33
CA GLU A 119 6.57 11.54 3.14
C GLU A 119 6.60 12.11 1.70
N ALA A 120 6.47 11.23 0.69
CA ALA A 120 6.45 11.64 -0.71
C ALA A 120 5.28 12.58 -1.02
N SER A 121 4.07 12.27 -0.55
CA SER A 121 2.89 13.10 -0.73
C SER A 121 3.05 14.49 -0.11
N ALA A 122 3.63 14.58 1.09
CA ALA A 122 3.91 15.86 1.75
C ALA A 122 4.91 16.71 0.94
N LYS A 123 5.98 16.10 0.43
CA LYS A 123 6.97 16.80 -0.43
C LYS A 123 6.35 17.31 -1.73
N ILE A 124 5.48 16.52 -2.36
CA ILE A 124 4.75 16.91 -3.57
C ILE A 124 3.85 18.12 -3.28
N ALA A 125 3.04 18.04 -2.20
CA ALA A 125 2.14 19.10 -1.80
C ALA A 125 2.90 20.40 -1.48
N PHE A 126 4.01 20.32 -0.75
CA PHE A 126 4.86 21.47 -0.45
C PHE A 126 5.43 22.10 -1.72
N SER A 127 5.93 21.29 -2.65
CA SER A 127 6.45 21.80 -3.94
C SER A 127 5.36 22.45 -4.80
N TYR A 128 4.12 22.00 -4.66
CA TYR A 128 2.98 22.56 -5.37
C TYR A 128 2.58 23.94 -4.84
N LEU A 129 2.65 24.13 -3.53
CA LEU A 129 2.32 25.40 -2.87
C LEU A 129 3.35 26.50 -3.11
N ASN A 130 4.58 26.14 -3.47
CA ASN A 130 5.69 27.08 -3.68
C ASN A 130 6.02 27.34 -5.16
N ARG A 131 5.08 27.05 -6.05
CA ARG A 131 5.11 27.41 -7.47
C ARG A 131 4.34 28.71 -7.69
#